data_7dcdd7461409956435fcd276752d63f8
#
_entry.id   7dcdd7461409956435fcd276752d63f8
#
_cell.length_a   1.000
_cell.length_b   1.000
_cell.length_c   1.000
_cell.angle_alpha   90.00
_cell.angle_beta   90.00
_cell.angle_gamma   90.00
#
_symmetry.space_group_name_H-M   'P 1'
#
loop_
_entity.id
_entity.type
_entity.pdbx_description
1 polymer ?
#
loop_
_entity_poly.entity_id
_entity_poly.type
_entity_poly.pdbx_seq_one_letter_code
_entity_poly.pdbx_strand_id
1 'polypeptide(L)'
;MTIKSQLKKIIMPKETFQNLPEEKRKLIEEKAIHEFAAFGYDKASTNRIVDKCKIAKGSFYQYFNDKKDLFLYLVKIVSEKKLKYMSPVLKNPDQYDFFTLIRELFLSGLKFAADNPELTLMGNWLLKSKGHPIYKDIIEVGLQKAQDVYTGLLKHAISKNEIRNDIDLNFISHMISSMNVNVLEYYFQNIKKKETDIQKIDEGIIKIVDLLLDFIKNGIGTQKGEK
;
A
#
# COMPACT_ATOMS: atom_id res chain seq x y z
N MET A 1 -13.84 24.41 -0.75
CA MET A 1 -12.69 23.70 -0.11
C MET A 1 -12.73 22.27 -0.61
N THR A 2 -11.74 21.84 -1.39
CA THR A 2 -11.73 20.51 -2.00
C THR A 2 -11.43 19.45 -0.94
N ILE A 3 -12.03 18.25 -1.06
CA ILE A 3 -11.77 17.07 -0.20
C ILE A 3 -10.26 16.82 -0.03
N LYS A 4 -9.45 17.09 -1.08
CA LYS A 4 -7.96 17.05 -1.02
C LYS A 4 -7.36 18.02 0.00
N SER A 5 -7.91 19.24 0.17
CA SER A 5 -7.38 20.22 1.13
C SER A 5 -7.79 19.88 2.57
N GLN A 6 -8.94 19.26 2.75
CA GLN A 6 -9.40 18.76 4.06
C GLN A 6 -8.58 17.54 4.52
N LEU A 7 -8.31 16.58 3.63
CA LEU A 7 -7.46 15.42 3.94
C LEU A 7 -6.01 15.82 4.24
N LYS A 8 -5.46 16.82 3.52
CA LYS A 8 -4.11 17.33 3.80
C LYS A 8 -4.03 17.97 5.20
N LYS A 9 -5.13 18.54 5.69
CA LYS A 9 -5.22 19.14 7.03
C LYS A 9 -5.45 18.11 8.14
N ILE A 10 -6.02 16.93 7.80
CA ILE A 10 -6.38 15.88 8.74
C ILE A 10 -5.20 14.90 9.00
N ILE A 11 -4.24 14.76 8.06
CA ILE A 11 -3.20 13.70 8.07
C ILE A 11 -1.81 14.25 8.42
N MET A 12 -1.69 15.46 8.88
CA MET A 12 -0.39 16.03 9.26
C MET A 12 -0.30 16.12 10.78
N PRO A 13 0.77 15.59 11.38
CA PRO A 13 1.03 15.82 12.79
C PRO A 13 1.18 17.32 13.04
N LYS A 14 0.96 17.73 14.30
CA LYS A 14 1.09 19.13 14.67
C LYS A 14 2.50 19.64 14.42
N GLU A 15 2.64 20.94 14.23
CA GLU A 15 3.93 21.59 13.97
C GLU A 15 4.97 21.26 15.03
N THR A 16 4.55 21.14 16.28
CA THR A 16 5.39 20.70 17.40
C THR A 16 6.06 19.34 17.17
N PHE A 17 5.38 18.39 16.50
CA PHE A 17 5.99 17.11 16.13
C PHE A 17 6.98 17.28 14.96
N GLN A 18 6.63 18.10 13.99
CA GLN A 18 7.49 18.34 12.81
C GLN A 18 8.80 19.02 13.20
N ASN A 19 8.76 19.88 14.22
CA ASN A 19 9.92 20.60 14.75
C ASN A 19 10.78 19.79 15.73
N LEU A 20 10.40 18.53 16.03
CA LEU A 20 11.26 17.64 16.83
C LEU A 20 12.55 17.29 16.09
N PRO A 21 13.65 17.06 16.84
CA PRO A 21 14.84 16.45 16.26
C PRO A 21 14.48 15.15 15.52
N GLU A 22 15.13 14.91 14.39
CA GLU A 22 14.84 13.78 13.51
C GLU A 22 14.88 12.42 14.24
N GLU A 23 15.88 12.23 15.10
CA GLU A 23 16.02 11.02 15.91
C GLU A 23 14.81 10.78 16.82
N LYS A 24 14.29 11.83 17.43
CA LYS A 24 13.12 11.73 18.31
C LYS A 24 11.85 11.43 17.53
N ARG A 25 11.68 12.03 16.33
CA ARG A 25 10.58 11.70 15.44
C ARG A 25 10.62 10.24 15.03
N LYS A 26 11.79 9.78 14.54
CA LYS A 26 12.00 8.38 14.12
C LYS A 26 11.72 7.39 15.25
N LEU A 27 12.16 7.70 16.47
CA LEU A 27 11.87 6.86 17.63
C LEU A 27 10.37 6.72 17.87
N ILE A 28 9.62 7.84 17.85
CA ILE A 28 8.17 7.82 18.05
C ILE A 28 7.48 7.04 16.92
N GLU A 29 7.87 7.24 15.67
CA GLU A 29 7.37 6.53 14.51
C GLU A 29 7.62 5.01 14.64
N GLU A 30 8.85 4.60 14.96
CA GLU A 30 9.25 3.21 15.14
C GLU A 30 8.43 2.52 16.24
N LYS A 31 8.34 3.13 17.44
CA LYS A 31 7.60 2.55 18.56
C LYS A 31 6.09 2.48 18.28
N ALA A 32 5.55 3.46 17.54
CA ALA A 32 4.17 3.46 17.14
C ALA A 32 3.88 2.40 16.06
N ILE A 33 4.74 2.26 15.05
CA ILE A 33 4.64 1.22 14.03
C ILE A 33 4.67 -0.16 14.69
N HIS A 34 5.63 -0.42 15.57
CA HIS A 34 5.73 -1.66 16.33
C HIS A 34 4.45 -1.96 17.13
N GLU A 35 3.91 -0.96 17.81
CA GLU A 35 2.67 -1.10 18.59
C GLU A 35 1.48 -1.47 17.71
N PHE A 36 1.28 -0.77 16.58
CA PHE A 36 0.18 -1.06 15.66
C PHE A 36 0.37 -2.38 14.91
N ALA A 37 1.58 -2.75 14.56
CA ALA A 37 1.89 -4.04 13.93
C ALA A 37 1.58 -5.21 14.87
N ALA A 38 1.94 -5.09 16.16
CA ALA A 38 1.78 -6.16 17.14
C ALA A 38 0.32 -6.33 17.61
N PHE A 39 -0.44 -5.24 17.76
CA PHE A 39 -1.74 -5.26 18.42
C PHE A 39 -2.91 -4.87 17.50
N GLY A 40 -2.66 -4.42 16.27
CA GLY A 40 -3.67 -3.78 15.42
C GLY A 40 -4.13 -2.44 16.00
N TYR A 41 -4.96 -1.72 15.24
CA TYR A 41 -5.41 -0.38 15.65
C TYR A 41 -6.22 -0.40 16.95
N ASP A 42 -7.18 -1.35 17.10
CA ASP A 42 -8.12 -1.34 18.22
C ASP A 42 -7.43 -1.54 19.57
N LYS A 43 -6.53 -2.52 19.64
CA LYS A 43 -5.81 -2.91 20.87
C LYS A 43 -4.52 -2.11 21.11
N ALA A 44 -4.07 -1.33 20.12
CA ALA A 44 -2.90 -0.46 20.26
C ALA A 44 -3.16 0.64 21.31
N SER A 45 -2.13 0.94 22.13
CA SER A 45 -2.20 1.86 23.25
C SER A 45 -1.23 3.02 23.11
N THR A 46 -1.75 4.24 23.10
CA THR A 46 -0.94 5.46 23.14
C THR A 46 -0.09 5.55 24.40
N ASN A 47 -0.55 5.03 25.54
CA ASN A 47 0.23 4.99 26.78
C ASN A 47 1.47 4.10 26.60
N ARG A 48 1.33 2.89 26.02
CA ARG A 48 2.50 2.03 25.75
C ARG A 48 3.50 2.67 24.79
N ILE A 49 3.01 3.41 23.78
CA ILE A 49 3.90 4.16 22.86
C ILE A 49 4.67 5.23 23.63
N VAL A 50 3.97 6.04 24.41
CA VAL A 50 4.54 7.11 25.23
C VAL A 50 5.62 6.58 26.20
N ASP A 51 5.33 5.48 26.89
CA ASP A 51 6.23 4.82 27.82
C ASP A 51 7.50 4.31 27.11
N LYS A 52 7.33 3.63 25.95
CA LYS A 52 8.45 3.13 25.13
C LYS A 52 9.32 4.26 24.56
N CYS A 53 8.73 5.43 24.27
CA CYS A 53 9.45 6.62 23.80
C CYS A 53 10.06 7.44 24.93
N LYS A 54 9.77 7.13 26.20
CA LYS A 54 10.19 7.90 27.38
C LYS A 54 9.80 9.38 27.30
N ILE A 55 8.58 9.65 26.84
CA ILE A 55 8.02 11.02 26.77
C ILE A 55 6.85 11.17 27.73
N ALA A 56 6.58 12.39 28.16
CA ALA A 56 5.40 12.67 28.99
C ALA A 56 4.10 12.43 28.18
N LYS A 57 3.04 11.93 28.81
CA LYS A 57 1.74 11.72 28.19
C LYS A 57 1.18 13.01 27.53
N GLY A 58 1.39 14.16 28.16
CA GLY A 58 1.01 15.46 27.60
C GLY A 58 1.71 15.79 26.27
N SER A 59 2.96 15.31 26.10
CA SER A 59 3.71 15.51 24.86
C SER A 59 3.04 14.81 23.67
N PHE A 60 2.44 13.64 23.87
CA PHE A 60 1.69 12.97 22.81
C PHE A 60 0.60 13.87 22.23
N TYR A 61 -0.19 14.52 23.07
CA TYR A 61 -1.27 15.42 22.64
C TYR A 61 -0.78 16.76 22.09
N GLN A 62 0.48 17.11 22.36
CA GLN A 62 1.15 18.22 21.65
C GLN A 62 1.53 17.84 20.21
N TYR A 63 1.69 16.55 19.90
CA TYR A 63 2.11 16.04 18.60
C TYR A 63 0.93 15.58 17.74
N PHE A 64 -0.04 14.89 18.34
CA PHE A 64 -1.20 14.29 17.69
C PHE A 64 -2.47 14.61 18.47
N ASN A 65 -3.60 14.69 17.78
CA ASN A 65 -4.88 14.92 18.45
C ASN A 65 -5.35 13.68 19.21
N ASP A 66 -5.16 12.51 18.61
CA ASP A 66 -5.57 11.22 19.15
C ASP A 66 -4.79 10.06 18.50
N LYS A 67 -5.15 8.82 18.85
CA LYS A 67 -4.59 7.60 18.27
C LYS A 67 -4.84 7.50 16.75
N LYS A 68 -6.00 7.98 16.29
CA LYS A 68 -6.37 7.97 14.88
C LYS A 68 -5.44 8.87 14.07
N ASP A 69 -5.17 10.06 14.56
CA ASP A 69 -4.30 11.05 13.91
C ASP A 69 -2.87 10.47 13.73
N LEU A 70 -2.31 9.86 14.79
CA LEU A 70 -1.04 9.14 14.69
C LEU A 70 -1.09 8.00 13.66
N PHE A 71 -2.15 7.17 13.68
CA PHE A 71 -2.26 6.04 12.76
C PHE A 71 -2.35 6.49 11.30
N LEU A 72 -3.14 7.52 11.02
CA LEU A 72 -3.27 8.12 9.68
C LEU A 72 -1.92 8.67 9.17
N TYR A 73 -1.16 9.31 10.05
CA TYR A 73 0.19 9.78 9.75
C TYR A 73 1.12 8.62 9.36
N LEU A 74 1.10 7.53 10.12
CA LEU A 74 1.91 6.35 9.82
C LEU A 74 1.48 5.67 8.51
N VAL A 75 0.19 5.60 8.21
CA VAL A 75 -0.31 5.09 6.91
C VAL A 75 0.20 5.92 5.75
N LYS A 76 0.30 7.25 5.92
CA LYS A 76 0.92 8.12 4.93
C LYS A 76 2.40 7.76 4.71
N ILE A 77 3.18 7.55 5.79
CA ILE A 77 4.58 7.11 5.72
C ILE A 77 4.69 5.78 4.96
N VAL A 78 3.83 4.80 5.27
CA VAL A 78 3.78 3.51 4.56
C VAL A 78 3.55 3.73 3.06
N SER A 79 2.58 4.56 2.71
CA SER A 79 2.22 4.83 1.32
C SER A 79 3.37 5.51 0.56
N GLU A 80 4.02 6.51 1.17
CA GLU A 80 5.16 7.21 0.58
C GLU A 80 6.37 6.28 0.41
N LYS A 81 6.63 5.43 1.39
CA LYS A 81 7.72 4.46 1.35
C LYS A 81 7.45 3.39 0.29
N LYS A 82 6.23 2.85 0.20
CA LYS A 82 5.83 1.90 -0.84
C LYS A 82 5.98 2.50 -2.23
N LEU A 83 5.57 3.75 -2.41
CA LEU A 83 5.71 4.45 -3.69
C LEU A 83 7.17 4.59 -4.12
N LYS A 84 8.11 4.75 -3.20
CA LYS A 84 9.55 4.79 -3.53
C LYS A 84 10.04 3.48 -4.14
N TYR A 85 9.53 2.32 -3.69
CA TYR A 85 9.84 1.02 -4.29
C TYR A 85 9.28 0.87 -5.71
N MET A 86 8.09 1.41 -5.95
CA MET A 86 7.42 1.35 -7.26
C MET A 86 7.93 2.42 -8.24
N SER A 87 8.52 3.51 -7.73
CA SER A 87 8.93 4.67 -8.52
C SER A 87 9.90 4.36 -9.67
N PRO A 88 10.89 3.47 -9.55
CA PRO A 88 11.77 3.15 -10.68
C PRO A 88 11.01 2.62 -11.91
N VAL A 89 10.02 1.76 -11.67
CA VAL A 89 9.17 1.18 -12.72
C VAL A 89 8.22 2.24 -13.29
N LEU A 90 7.54 3.00 -12.43
CA LEU A 90 6.55 4.00 -12.84
C LEU A 90 7.15 5.20 -13.59
N LYS A 91 8.43 5.51 -13.37
CA LYS A 91 9.12 6.62 -14.06
C LYS A 91 9.54 6.29 -15.49
N ASN A 92 9.67 5.00 -15.81
CA ASN A 92 10.16 4.53 -17.10
C ASN A 92 9.23 3.46 -17.70
N PRO A 93 7.93 3.74 -17.85
CA PRO A 93 6.94 2.74 -18.30
C PRO A 93 7.23 2.25 -19.71
N ASP A 94 7.87 3.05 -20.55
CA ASP A 94 8.21 2.69 -21.93
C ASP A 94 9.31 1.62 -22.06
N GLN A 95 10.03 1.32 -20.99
CA GLN A 95 11.02 0.24 -20.96
C GLN A 95 10.41 -1.15 -20.89
N TYR A 96 9.09 -1.24 -20.65
CA TYR A 96 8.36 -2.48 -20.44
C TYR A 96 7.16 -2.56 -21.37
N ASP A 97 6.78 -3.77 -21.79
CA ASP A 97 5.40 -4.01 -22.20
C ASP A 97 4.47 -3.96 -20.98
N PHE A 98 3.16 -3.82 -21.22
CA PHE A 98 2.18 -3.67 -20.15
C PHE A 98 2.25 -4.79 -19.10
N PHE A 99 2.35 -6.05 -19.53
CA PHE A 99 2.32 -7.21 -18.62
C PHE A 99 3.60 -7.30 -17.79
N THR A 100 4.74 -7.05 -18.41
CA THR A 100 6.03 -6.94 -17.72
C THR A 100 6.02 -5.78 -16.71
N LEU A 101 5.48 -4.63 -17.08
CA LEU A 101 5.34 -3.47 -16.19
C LEU A 101 4.49 -3.81 -14.96
N ILE A 102 3.33 -4.44 -15.16
CA ILE A 102 2.48 -4.87 -14.04
C ILE A 102 3.21 -5.88 -13.15
N ARG A 103 3.95 -6.84 -13.73
CA ARG A 103 4.79 -7.78 -13.00
C ARG A 103 5.81 -7.08 -12.11
N GLU A 104 6.55 -6.14 -12.66
CA GLU A 104 7.56 -5.39 -11.91
C GLU A 104 6.96 -4.55 -10.78
N LEU A 105 5.75 -3.99 -10.97
CA LEU A 105 5.02 -3.32 -9.91
C LEU A 105 4.62 -4.28 -8.77
N PHE A 106 4.16 -5.49 -9.10
CA PHE A 106 3.89 -6.53 -8.09
C PHE A 106 5.16 -6.92 -7.33
N LEU A 107 6.26 -7.20 -8.06
CA LEU A 107 7.54 -7.56 -7.43
C LEU A 107 8.09 -6.44 -6.55
N SER A 108 7.95 -5.18 -6.95
CA SER A 108 8.30 -4.01 -6.14
C SER A 108 7.47 -3.95 -4.84
N GLY A 109 6.18 -4.28 -4.92
CA GLY A 109 5.30 -4.39 -3.75
C GLY A 109 5.71 -5.51 -2.81
N LEU A 110 6.08 -6.68 -3.34
CA LEU A 110 6.60 -7.81 -2.56
C LEU A 110 7.93 -7.46 -1.88
N LYS A 111 8.83 -6.80 -2.60
CA LYS A 111 10.10 -6.34 -2.04
C LYS A 111 9.88 -5.35 -0.89
N PHE A 112 8.96 -4.39 -1.07
CA PHE A 112 8.57 -3.51 0.02
C PHE A 112 8.09 -4.31 1.25
N ALA A 113 7.24 -5.32 1.04
CA ALA A 113 6.70 -6.15 2.12
C ALA A 113 7.81 -6.93 2.86
N ALA A 114 8.75 -7.51 2.13
CA ALA A 114 9.88 -8.25 2.70
C ALA A 114 10.82 -7.34 3.52
N ASP A 115 11.13 -6.15 2.98
CA ASP A 115 12.04 -5.20 3.63
C ASP A 115 11.36 -4.43 4.79
N ASN A 116 10.02 -4.46 4.91
CA ASN A 116 9.26 -3.68 5.89
C ASN A 116 8.12 -4.51 6.54
N PRO A 117 8.44 -5.59 7.28
CA PRO A 117 7.43 -6.52 7.78
C PRO A 117 6.41 -5.85 8.73
N GLU A 118 6.82 -4.98 9.64
CA GLU A 118 5.91 -4.31 10.56
C GLU A 118 4.95 -3.34 9.84
N LEU A 119 5.45 -2.59 8.86
CA LEU A 119 4.60 -1.73 8.02
C LEU A 119 3.59 -2.55 7.21
N THR A 120 4.00 -3.74 6.76
CA THR A 120 3.14 -4.66 6.03
C THR A 120 2.05 -5.24 6.94
N LEU A 121 2.38 -5.64 8.17
CA LEU A 121 1.40 -6.10 9.16
C LEU A 121 0.37 -5.01 9.49
N MET A 122 0.81 -3.77 9.67
CA MET A 122 -0.07 -2.63 9.90
C MET A 122 -1.01 -2.39 8.70
N GLY A 123 -0.50 -2.46 7.48
CA GLY A 123 -1.29 -2.35 6.25
C GLY A 123 -2.29 -3.51 6.09
N ASN A 124 -1.88 -4.73 6.36
CA ASN A 124 -2.75 -5.92 6.31
C ASN A 124 -3.90 -5.85 7.31
N TRP A 125 -3.62 -5.38 8.54
CA TRP A 125 -4.69 -5.13 9.50
C TRP A 125 -5.75 -4.19 8.92
N LEU A 126 -5.32 -3.09 8.31
CA LEU A 126 -6.22 -2.11 7.71
C LEU A 126 -7.07 -2.75 6.59
N LEU A 127 -6.47 -3.52 5.69
CA LEU A 127 -7.17 -4.17 4.58
C LEU A 127 -8.21 -5.20 5.06
N LYS A 128 -7.94 -5.90 6.16
CA LYS A 128 -8.89 -6.84 6.80
C LYS A 128 -10.01 -6.14 7.56
N SER A 129 -9.89 -4.85 7.86
CA SER A 129 -10.81 -4.07 8.69
C SER A 129 -11.89 -3.32 7.88
N LYS A 130 -12.44 -3.93 6.81
CA LYS A 130 -13.41 -3.30 5.90
C LYS A 130 -14.64 -2.68 6.58
N GLY A 131 -15.08 -3.22 7.73
CA GLY A 131 -16.20 -2.68 8.52
C GLY A 131 -15.81 -1.59 9.53
N HIS A 132 -14.53 -1.30 9.70
CA HIS A 132 -14.06 -0.32 10.68
C HIS A 132 -14.13 1.11 10.11
N PRO A 133 -14.58 2.12 10.87
CA PRO A 133 -14.70 3.50 10.37
C PRO A 133 -13.41 4.07 9.76
N ILE A 134 -12.25 3.72 10.33
CA ILE A 134 -10.94 4.17 9.84
C ILE A 134 -10.60 3.63 8.44
N TYR A 135 -11.18 2.48 8.05
CA TYR A 135 -10.99 1.90 6.72
C TYR A 135 -11.48 2.85 5.63
N LYS A 136 -12.68 3.41 5.82
CA LYS A 136 -13.29 4.33 4.86
C LYS A 136 -12.42 5.57 4.64
N ASP A 137 -11.91 6.15 5.73
CA ASP A 137 -11.09 7.36 5.68
C ASP A 137 -9.76 7.18 4.93
N ILE A 138 -9.22 5.97 4.90
CA ILE A 138 -7.89 5.68 4.34
C ILE A 138 -7.99 4.98 2.98
N ILE A 139 -8.77 3.90 2.93
CA ILE A 139 -8.72 2.97 1.79
C ILE A 139 -9.45 3.54 0.58
N GLU A 140 -10.58 4.20 0.74
CA GLU A 140 -11.30 4.78 -0.40
C GLU A 140 -10.40 5.76 -1.19
N VAL A 141 -9.66 6.60 -0.48
CA VAL A 141 -8.73 7.55 -1.12
C VAL A 141 -7.52 6.84 -1.73
N GLY A 142 -6.99 5.82 -1.06
CA GLY A 142 -5.85 5.04 -1.54
C GLY A 142 -6.20 4.20 -2.76
N LEU A 143 -7.35 3.54 -2.75
CA LEU A 143 -7.85 2.74 -3.87
C LEU A 143 -8.14 3.62 -5.09
N GLN A 144 -8.75 4.79 -4.91
CA GLN A 144 -8.97 5.72 -6.03
C GLN A 144 -7.66 6.13 -6.70
N LYS A 145 -6.63 6.47 -5.92
CA LYS A 145 -5.32 6.81 -6.47
C LYS A 145 -4.66 5.64 -7.20
N ALA A 146 -4.76 4.42 -6.67
CA ALA A 146 -4.24 3.23 -7.32
C ALA A 146 -4.98 2.98 -8.64
N GLN A 147 -6.30 3.10 -8.64
CA GLN A 147 -7.13 2.97 -9.83
C GLN A 147 -6.78 4.01 -10.90
N ASP A 148 -6.55 5.28 -10.51
CA ASP A 148 -6.12 6.34 -11.43
C ASP A 148 -4.78 5.99 -12.11
N VAL A 149 -3.81 5.44 -11.36
CA VAL A 149 -2.53 4.96 -11.91
C VAL A 149 -2.74 3.84 -12.91
N TYR A 150 -3.49 2.78 -12.54
CA TYR A 150 -3.74 1.66 -13.45
C TYR A 150 -4.54 2.08 -14.69
N THR A 151 -5.50 3.00 -14.56
CA THR A 151 -6.22 3.56 -15.70
C THR A 151 -5.26 4.28 -16.67
N GLY A 152 -4.29 5.03 -16.14
CA GLY A 152 -3.26 5.67 -16.96
C GLY A 152 -2.40 4.66 -17.70
N LEU A 153 -1.94 3.60 -17.02
CA LEU A 153 -1.14 2.52 -17.60
C LEU A 153 -1.90 1.74 -18.68
N LEU A 154 -3.19 1.44 -18.45
CA LEU A 154 -4.05 0.79 -19.43
C LEU A 154 -4.22 1.64 -20.69
N LYS A 155 -4.49 2.95 -20.56
CA LYS A 155 -4.60 3.86 -21.71
C LYS A 155 -3.29 3.89 -22.53
N HIS A 156 -2.16 3.91 -21.85
CA HIS A 156 -0.86 3.87 -22.50
C HIS A 156 -0.65 2.55 -23.26
N ALA A 157 -0.97 1.40 -22.67
CA ALA A 157 -0.88 0.09 -23.31
C ALA A 157 -1.82 -0.07 -24.52
N ILE A 158 -3.03 0.50 -24.46
CA ILE A 158 -3.93 0.57 -25.63
C ILE A 158 -3.29 1.37 -26.76
N SER A 159 -2.69 2.53 -26.46
CA SER A 159 -2.03 3.35 -27.50
C SER A 159 -0.84 2.65 -28.17
N LYS A 160 -0.24 1.66 -27.48
CA LYS A 160 0.84 0.81 -28.00
C LYS A 160 0.35 -0.50 -28.65
N ASN A 161 -0.97 -0.73 -28.72
CA ASN A 161 -1.58 -1.98 -29.18
C ASN A 161 -1.14 -3.24 -28.41
N GLU A 162 -0.79 -3.10 -27.13
CA GLU A 162 -0.42 -4.21 -26.25
C GLU A 162 -1.65 -4.89 -25.66
N ILE A 163 -2.73 -4.13 -25.44
CA ILE A 163 -4.03 -4.60 -24.99
C ILE A 163 -5.14 -4.11 -25.92
N ARG A 164 -6.25 -4.86 -25.95
CA ARG A 164 -7.41 -4.52 -26.77
C ARG A 164 -8.11 -3.25 -26.27
N ASN A 165 -8.78 -2.53 -27.15
CA ASN A 165 -9.38 -1.22 -26.86
C ASN A 165 -10.88 -1.27 -26.51
N ASP A 166 -11.51 -2.44 -26.58
CA ASP A 166 -12.94 -2.68 -26.31
C ASP A 166 -13.21 -3.04 -24.84
N ILE A 167 -12.29 -2.73 -23.93
CA ILE A 167 -12.41 -3.03 -22.50
C ILE A 167 -12.95 -1.83 -21.71
N ASP A 168 -13.72 -2.11 -20.64
CA ASP A 168 -14.05 -1.09 -19.64
C ASP A 168 -12.84 -0.79 -18.76
N LEU A 169 -12.22 0.37 -19.00
CA LEU A 169 -11.01 0.78 -18.27
C LEU A 169 -11.23 0.94 -16.76
N ASN A 170 -12.42 1.39 -16.33
CA ASN A 170 -12.72 1.56 -14.91
C ASN A 170 -12.84 0.20 -14.23
N PHE A 171 -13.54 -0.73 -14.87
CA PHE A 171 -13.66 -2.10 -14.35
C PHE A 171 -12.32 -2.80 -14.29
N ILE A 172 -11.54 -2.80 -15.38
CA ILE A 172 -10.24 -3.49 -15.42
C ILE A 172 -9.22 -2.86 -14.46
N SER A 173 -9.15 -1.54 -14.37
CA SER A 173 -8.26 -0.88 -13.40
C SER A 173 -8.64 -1.20 -11.95
N HIS A 174 -9.96 -1.28 -11.65
CA HIS A 174 -10.44 -1.73 -10.36
C HIS A 174 -10.06 -3.18 -10.07
N MET A 175 -10.24 -4.07 -11.03
CA MET A 175 -9.86 -5.48 -10.90
C MET A 175 -8.37 -5.65 -10.64
N ILE A 176 -7.50 -5.03 -11.44
CA ILE A 176 -6.04 -5.11 -11.28
C ILE A 176 -5.62 -4.56 -9.91
N SER A 177 -6.17 -3.41 -9.49
CA SER A 177 -5.85 -2.83 -8.18
C SER A 177 -6.27 -3.72 -7.00
N SER A 178 -7.40 -4.41 -7.12
CA SER A 178 -7.91 -5.34 -6.11
C SER A 178 -7.12 -6.65 -6.05
N MET A 179 -6.65 -7.16 -7.19
CA MET A 179 -5.87 -8.40 -7.27
C MET A 179 -4.55 -8.32 -6.51
N ASN A 180 -3.93 -7.13 -6.40
CA ASN A 180 -2.73 -6.93 -5.58
C ASN A 180 -2.90 -7.37 -4.12
N VAL A 181 -4.07 -7.14 -3.55
CA VAL A 181 -4.39 -7.55 -2.18
C VAL A 181 -4.69 -9.04 -2.13
N ASN A 182 -5.51 -9.51 -3.07
CA ASN A 182 -6.00 -10.90 -3.09
C ASN A 182 -4.89 -11.92 -3.35
N VAL A 183 -3.87 -11.58 -4.16
CA VAL A 183 -2.69 -12.45 -4.41
C VAL A 183 -1.93 -12.75 -3.13
N LEU A 184 -1.66 -11.73 -2.32
CA LEU A 184 -0.97 -11.93 -1.04
C LEU A 184 -1.83 -12.73 -0.06
N GLU A 185 -3.13 -12.43 0.01
CA GLU A 185 -4.06 -13.16 0.88
C GLU A 185 -4.14 -14.64 0.48
N TYR A 186 -4.29 -14.94 -0.81
CA TYR A 186 -4.28 -16.31 -1.33
C TYR A 186 -3.00 -17.07 -0.98
N TYR A 187 -1.84 -16.42 -1.18
CA TYR A 187 -0.54 -17.01 -0.88
C TYR A 187 -0.40 -17.40 0.59
N PHE A 188 -0.77 -16.50 1.52
CA PHE A 188 -0.68 -16.78 2.95
C PHE A 188 -1.71 -17.81 3.44
N GLN A 189 -2.89 -17.85 2.84
CA GLN A 189 -3.91 -18.82 3.23
C GLN A 189 -3.61 -20.23 2.74
N ASN A 190 -3.04 -20.37 1.54
CA ASN A 190 -2.97 -21.67 0.85
C ASN A 190 -1.54 -22.26 0.78
N ILE A 191 -0.50 -21.42 0.81
CA ILE A 191 0.88 -21.87 0.60
C ILE A 191 1.73 -21.66 1.84
N LYS A 192 1.66 -20.52 2.49
CA LYS A 192 2.41 -20.21 3.70
C LYS A 192 1.47 -20.00 4.88
N LYS A 193 1.43 -20.96 5.81
CA LYS A 193 0.53 -20.96 6.98
C LYS A 193 0.86 -19.90 8.05
N LYS A 194 1.92 -19.10 7.90
CA LYS A 194 2.30 -18.04 8.86
C LYS A 194 2.60 -16.74 8.14
N GLU A 195 1.79 -15.71 8.40
CA GLU A 195 1.97 -14.35 7.85
C GLU A 195 3.30 -13.68 8.27
N THR A 196 3.98 -14.20 9.29
CA THR A 196 5.25 -13.68 9.82
C THR A 196 6.47 -13.98 8.94
N ASP A 197 6.33 -14.87 7.95
CA ASP A 197 7.44 -15.32 7.09
C ASP A 197 7.57 -14.52 5.77
N ILE A 198 7.11 -13.28 5.74
CA ILE A 198 7.25 -12.37 4.57
C ILE A 198 8.72 -12.00 4.29
N GLN A 199 9.66 -12.40 5.13
CA GLN A 199 11.07 -12.00 5.04
C GLN A 199 11.80 -12.47 3.77
N LYS A 200 11.18 -13.32 2.93
CA LYS A 200 11.75 -13.70 1.63
C LYS A 200 10.65 -13.78 0.58
N ILE A 201 10.84 -13.06 -0.53
CA ILE A 201 10.14 -13.33 -1.78
C ILE A 201 10.58 -14.72 -2.20
N ASP A 202 9.67 -15.70 -2.16
CA ASP A 202 9.97 -17.06 -2.59
C ASP A 202 9.36 -17.34 -3.98
N GLU A 203 9.80 -18.45 -4.58
CA GLU A 203 9.33 -18.87 -5.91
C GLU A 203 7.81 -19.10 -5.95
N GLY A 204 7.19 -19.47 -4.82
CA GLY A 204 5.76 -19.72 -4.74
C GLY A 204 4.92 -18.45 -5.01
N ILE A 205 5.28 -17.32 -4.41
CA ILE A 205 4.56 -16.05 -4.64
C ILE A 205 4.81 -15.53 -6.06
N ILE A 206 6.05 -15.67 -6.58
CA ILE A 206 6.37 -15.28 -7.96
C ILE A 206 5.50 -16.08 -8.94
N LYS A 207 5.39 -17.40 -8.74
CA LYS A 207 4.53 -18.25 -9.57
C LYS A 207 3.07 -17.81 -9.57
N ILE A 208 2.53 -17.40 -8.41
CA ILE A 208 1.14 -16.90 -8.34
C ILE A 208 0.99 -15.60 -9.12
N VAL A 209 1.95 -14.69 -8.99
CA VAL A 209 1.96 -13.45 -9.78
C VAL A 209 1.99 -13.77 -11.28
N ASP A 210 2.85 -14.69 -11.71
CA ASP A 210 2.96 -15.07 -13.11
C ASP A 210 1.68 -15.76 -13.64
N LEU A 211 1.01 -16.60 -12.83
CA LEU A 211 -0.30 -17.18 -13.18
C LEU A 211 -1.39 -16.12 -13.30
N LEU A 212 -1.41 -15.13 -12.41
CA LEU A 212 -2.34 -14.02 -12.51
C LEU A 212 -2.12 -13.20 -13.77
N LEU A 213 -0.86 -12.92 -14.10
CA LEU A 213 -0.52 -12.17 -15.31
C LEU A 213 -0.86 -12.92 -16.59
N ASP A 214 -0.67 -14.24 -16.61
CA ASP A 214 -1.11 -15.08 -17.73
C ASP A 214 -2.62 -15.00 -17.89
N PHE A 215 -3.39 -15.08 -16.83
CA PHE A 215 -4.85 -14.90 -16.83
C PHE A 215 -5.25 -13.52 -17.38
N ILE A 216 -4.61 -12.44 -16.91
CA ILE A 216 -4.90 -11.08 -17.40
C ILE A 216 -4.54 -10.97 -18.88
N LYS A 217 -3.36 -11.46 -19.29
CA LYS A 217 -2.87 -11.39 -20.66
C LYS A 217 -3.81 -12.08 -21.64
N ASN A 218 -4.31 -13.27 -21.30
CA ASN A 218 -5.25 -14.02 -22.12
C ASN A 218 -6.64 -13.38 -22.15
N GLY A 219 -7.01 -12.56 -21.12
CA GLY A 219 -8.28 -11.84 -21.06
C GLY A 219 -8.29 -10.51 -21.80
N ILE A 220 -7.20 -9.72 -21.74
CA ILE A 220 -7.17 -8.34 -22.28
C ILE A 220 -6.02 -8.08 -23.27
N GLY A 221 -5.09 -9.02 -23.42
CA GLY A 221 -4.00 -8.89 -24.40
C GLY A 221 -4.53 -8.95 -25.84
N THR A 222 -3.84 -8.26 -26.75
CA THR A 222 -4.11 -8.41 -28.18
C THR A 222 -3.67 -9.80 -28.63
N GLN A 223 -4.55 -10.52 -29.32
CA GLN A 223 -4.18 -11.79 -29.94
C GLN A 223 -3.25 -11.52 -31.14
N LYS A 224 -2.05 -12.11 -31.12
CA LYS A 224 -1.18 -12.09 -32.29
C LYS A 224 -1.81 -12.99 -33.36
N GLY A 225 -2.53 -12.40 -34.30
CA GLY A 225 -3.04 -13.19 -35.44
C GLY A 225 -4.33 -12.74 -36.09
N GLU A 226 -5.09 -11.80 -35.55
CA GLU A 226 -6.23 -11.22 -36.25
C GLU A 226 -5.79 -9.91 -36.93
N LYS A 227 -5.29 -10.05 -38.19
CA LYS A 227 -5.20 -8.99 -39.18
C LYS A 227 -6.20 -9.27 -40.30
#